data_1ba765867d6d0d035a93c7e990e86954
#
_entry.id   1ba765867d6d0d035a93c7e990e86954
#
_cell.length_a   1.000
_cell.length_b   1.000
_cell.length_c   1.000
_cell.angle_alpha   90.00
_cell.angle_beta   90.00
_cell.angle_gamma   90.00
#
_symmetry.space_group_name_H-M   'P 1'
#
loop_
_entity.id
_entity.type
_entity.pdbx_description
1 polymer ?
#
loop_
_entity_poly.entity_id
_entity_poly.type
_entity_poly.pdbx_seq_one_letter_code
_entity_poly.pdbx_strand_id
1 'polypeptide(L)'
;MYFELLRDFFQDLRAHRTRAILTLVAITWGTVAVVLLLSFGEGLGDQMMKGMLNAGDRIMIVYGGETGLTFDGLPKGRRVRMVEDDADLLARAIPSIDMISPQYRRNVTLSYGKFSVTTECEGVNPFFEEMRRMFPSANGRFLNEIDVLEQRRVLFLGPEIAKDIFNEEDPVGKALMVDNIPFTVVGIMQKKIQTAMNNGPDVRRAVMPYSTFKTSYGNIYVNSLLVRPSDPSQQDRVKSEIFRVLGSKYRFDPTDERALGIWDFIEAEKISRKVGLGVSIFLFSVGFLTLLIAGVGVANVMYVVVKERTHEIGIKMAVGARRSYILSQFIFEALFLAFIGGSAGMLFSYGVISAVRMIPMSDGINAMQFLGRPVLSAATMMMTTGVLAAIGLLAGFFPARKAASVDPVESLRYE
;
A
#
# COMPACT_ATOMS: atom_id res chain seq x y z
N MET A 1 46.38 7.77 -16.63
CA MET A 1 45.39 8.85 -16.60
C MET A 1 44.38 8.66 -15.49
N TYR A 2 43.44 7.66 -15.53
CA TYR A 2 42.46 7.49 -14.46
C TYR A 2 43.05 7.05 -13.12
N PHE A 3 44.12 6.26 -13.11
CA PHE A 3 44.81 5.81 -11.91
C PHE A 3 45.58 6.95 -11.20
N GLU A 4 46.12 7.87 -11.94
CA GLU A 4 46.76 9.08 -11.41
C GLU A 4 45.73 10.02 -10.79
N LEU A 5 44.58 10.21 -11.46
CA LEU A 5 43.47 11.01 -10.90
C LEU A 5 42.96 10.44 -9.55
N LEU A 6 42.85 9.11 -9.43
CA LEU A 6 42.49 8.46 -8.18
C LEU A 6 43.57 8.64 -7.10
N ARG A 7 44.84 8.55 -7.46
CA ARG A 7 45.95 8.73 -6.52
C ARG A 7 45.98 10.16 -5.98
N ASP A 8 45.87 11.14 -6.87
CA ASP A 8 45.84 12.56 -6.50
C ASP A 8 44.65 12.85 -5.60
N PHE A 9 43.47 12.33 -5.94
CA PHE A 9 42.25 12.45 -5.14
C PHE A 9 42.44 11.89 -3.71
N PHE A 10 43.05 10.70 -3.54
CA PHE A 10 43.28 10.13 -2.22
C PHE A 10 44.30 10.90 -1.40
N GLN A 11 45.30 11.51 -2.05
CA GLN A 11 46.28 12.37 -1.37
C GLN A 11 45.60 13.62 -0.82
N ASP A 12 44.69 14.22 -1.57
CA ASP A 12 43.93 15.40 -1.16
C ASP A 12 42.92 15.11 -0.05
N LEU A 13 42.23 13.98 -0.14
CA LEU A 13 41.36 13.52 0.97
C LEU A 13 42.15 13.40 2.28
N ARG A 14 43.41 12.99 2.20
CA ARG A 14 44.28 12.90 3.37
C ARG A 14 44.76 14.25 3.87
N ALA A 15 44.98 15.23 2.99
CA ALA A 15 45.41 16.58 3.36
C ALA A 15 44.28 17.35 4.07
N HIS A 16 43.01 17.16 3.62
CA HIS A 16 41.83 17.87 4.14
C HIS A 16 40.78 16.94 4.77
N ARG A 17 41.24 16.00 5.63
CA ARG A 17 40.41 14.89 6.19
C ARG A 17 39.09 15.36 6.80
N THR A 18 39.10 16.43 7.60
CA THR A 18 37.90 16.91 8.29
C THR A 18 36.82 17.35 7.31
N ARG A 19 37.16 18.10 6.27
CA ARG A 19 36.19 18.56 5.26
C ARG A 19 35.65 17.38 4.43
N ALA A 20 36.55 16.49 4.00
CA ALA A 20 36.20 15.31 3.23
C ALA A 20 35.24 14.41 4.01
N ILE A 21 35.52 14.16 5.29
CA ILE A 21 34.63 13.36 6.17
C ILE A 21 33.27 14.05 6.34
N LEU A 22 33.22 15.34 6.63
CA LEU A 22 31.96 16.06 6.79
C LEU A 22 31.12 16.02 5.50
N THR A 23 31.76 16.14 4.32
CA THR A 23 31.06 16.03 3.04
C THR A 23 30.53 14.63 2.80
N LEU A 24 31.33 13.60 3.05
CA LEU A 24 30.91 12.20 2.93
C LEU A 24 29.77 11.89 3.89
N VAL A 25 29.85 12.34 5.14
CA VAL A 25 28.76 12.18 6.14
C VAL A 25 27.48 12.87 5.67
N ALA A 26 27.56 14.08 5.13
CA ALA A 26 26.40 14.81 4.61
C ALA A 26 25.73 14.07 3.44
N ILE A 27 26.51 13.56 2.46
CA ILE A 27 25.98 12.78 1.35
C ILE A 27 25.39 11.45 1.84
N THR A 28 26.12 10.75 2.72
CA THR A 28 25.67 9.49 3.31
C THR A 28 24.35 9.68 4.03
N TRP A 29 24.25 10.70 4.89
CA TRP A 29 23.03 11.01 5.62
C TRP A 29 21.86 11.39 4.69
N GLY A 30 22.11 12.24 3.69
CA GLY A 30 21.12 12.59 2.68
C GLY A 30 20.62 11.37 1.91
N THR A 31 21.52 10.47 1.52
CA THR A 31 21.17 9.21 0.85
C THR A 31 20.36 8.30 1.75
N VAL A 32 20.77 8.14 3.02
CA VAL A 32 20.01 7.36 4.03
C VAL A 32 18.61 7.91 4.18
N ALA A 33 18.47 9.22 4.33
CA ALA A 33 17.16 9.86 4.48
C ALA A 33 16.24 9.56 3.29
N VAL A 34 16.73 9.74 2.05
CA VAL A 34 15.94 9.47 0.82
C VAL A 34 15.55 7.99 0.74
N VAL A 35 16.51 7.09 0.88
CA VAL A 35 16.27 5.64 0.74
C VAL A 35 15.29 5.15 1.79
N LEU A 36 15.45 5.56 3.05
CA LEU A 36 14.52 5.16 4.12
C LEU A 36 13.13 5.74 3.90
N LEU A 37 13.01 7.06 3.60
CA LEU A 37 11.71 7.70 3.37
C LEU A 37 10.95 7.02 2.22
N LEU A 38 11.61 6.77 1.09
CA LEU A 38 10.97 6.10 -0.04
C LEU A 38 10.63 4.64 0.27
N SER A 39 11.54 3.89 0.91
CA SER A 39 11.30 2.49 1.27
C SER A 39 10.16 2.30 2.26
N PHE A 40 10.01 3.19 3.24
CA PHE A 40 8.87 3.20 4.15
C PHE A 40 7.59 3.65 3.45
N GLY A 41 7.68 4.64 2.54
CA GLY A 41 6.55 5.10 1.74
C GLY A 41 5.99 3.99 0.83
N GLU A 42 6.85 3.24 0.14
CA GLU A 42 6.45 2.07 -0.66
C GLU A 42 5.84 0.98 0.22
N GLY A 43 6.48 0.66 1.36
CA GLY A 43 5.96 -0.34 2.30
C GLY A 43 4.56 0.02 2.84
N LEU A 44 4.33 1.28 3.18
CA LEU A 44 3.03 1.78 3.60
C LEU A 44 1.98 1.68 2.47
N GLY A 45 2.34 2.11 1.25
CA GLY A 45 1.46 2.02 0.09
C GLY A 45 1.04 0.57 -0.22
N ASP A 46 1.99 -0.36 -0.24
CA ASP A 46 1.74 -1.79 -0.43
C ASP A 46 0.84 -2.37 0.66
N GLN A 47 1.05 -1.97 1.91
CA GLN A 47 0.27 -2.44 3.04
C GLN A 47 -1.17 -1.93 2.99
N MET A 48 -1.36 -0.65 2.68
CA MET A 48 -2.69 -0.07 2.48
C MET A 48 -3.44 -0.76 1.34
N MET A 49 -2.75 -1.02 0.23
CA MET A 49 -3.34 -1.72 -0.93
C MET A 49 -3.74 -3.16 -0.59
N LYS A 50 -2.84 -3.93 0.03
CA LYS A 50 -3.14 -5.31 0.47
C LYS A 50 -4.29 -5.35 1.47
N GLY A 51 -4.29 -4.45 2.45
CA GLY A 51 -5.35 -4.36 3.43
C GLY A 51 -6.70 -4.01 2.82
N MET A 52 -6.72 -3.22 1.74
CA MET A 52 -7.93 -2.85 1.02
C MET A 52 -8.47 -4.02 0.18
N LEU A 53 -7.62 -4.69 -0.59
CA LEU A 53 -7.98 -5.88 -1.36
C LEU A 53 -8.45 -7.03 -0.46
N ASN A 54 -7.90 -7.15 0.73
CA ASN A 54 -8.34 -8.14 1.72
C ASN A 54 -9.70 -7.83 2.34
N ALA A 55 -10.18 -6.58 2.25
CA ALA A 55 -11.53 -6.20 2.68
C ALA A 55 -12.59 -6.48 1.60
N GLY A 56 -12.17 -6.54 0.32
CA GLY A 56 -13.04 -6.84 -0.81
C GLY A 56 -12.29 -6.72 -2.13
N ASP A 57 -12.22 -7.82 -2.87
CA ASP A 57 -11.50 -7.86 -4.14
C ASP A 57 -12.41 -7.40 -5.29
N ARG A 58 -12.30 -6.13 -5.64
CA ARG A 58 -13.04 -5.49 -6.76
C ARG A 58 -14.54 -5.62 -6.63
N ILE A 59 -15.07 -5.44 -5.44
CA ILE A 59 -16.49 -5.57 -5.15
C ILE A 59 -17.15 -4.23 -4.90
N MET A 60 -18.45 -4.22 -5.13
CA MET A 60 -19.39 -3.18 -4.68
C MET A 60 -20.37 -3.81 -3.72
N ILE A 61 -20.68 -3.13 -2.62
CA ILE A 61 -21.69 -3.56 -1.67
C ILE A 61 -22.90 -2.63 -1.81
N VAL A 62 -24.00 -3.18 -2.26
CA VAL A 62 -25.26 -2.45 -2.52
C VAL A 62 -26.20 -2.64 -1.34
N TYR A 63 -26.64 -1.54 -0.76
CA TYR A 63 -27.61 -1.49 0.34
C TYR A 63 -28.91 -0.87 -0.11
N GLY A 64 -30.03 -1.32 0.42
CA GLY A 64 -31.31 -0.62 0.26
C GLY A 64 -31.32 0.68 1.08
N GLY A 65 -31.58 1.79 0.43
CA GLY A 65 -31.72 3.11 1.03
C GLY A 65 -33.17 3.57 1.15
N GLU A 66 -33.35 4.89 1.14
CA GLU A 66 -34.67 5.54 1.14
C GLU A 66 -34.78 6.48 -0.07
N THR A 67 -35.89 6.38 -0.82
CA THR A 67 -36.11 7.21 -2.01
C THR A 67 -36.08 8.70 -1.66
N GLY A 68 -35.29 9.46 -2.40
CA GLY A 68 -35.16 10.92 -2.26
C GLY A 68 -36.11 11.69 -3.20
N LEU A 69 -36.54 11.04 -4.29
CA LEU A 69 -37.40 11.61 -5.33
C LEU A 69 -38.79 10.98 -5.32
N THR A 70 -39.76 11.72 -5.81
CA THR A 70 -41.07 11.18 -6.15
C THR A 70 -41.00 10.51 -7.52
N PHE A 71 -41.54 9.31 -7.69
CA PHE A 71 -41.48 8.58 -8.94
C PHE A 71 -42.78 7.81 -9.18
N ASP A 72 -43.32 7.91 -10.40
CA ASP A 72 -44.50 7.18 -10.85
C ASP A 72 -45.70 7.30 -9.86
N GLY A 73 -45.94 8.52 -9.37
CA GLY A 73 -46.96 8.84 -8.40
C GLY A 73 -46.69 8.37 -6.97
N LEU A 74 -45.55 7.77 -6.69
CA LEU A 74 -45.16 7.31 -5.35
C LEU A 74 -44.37 8.38 -4.60
N PRO A 75 -44.57 8.55 -3.27
CA PRO A 75 -43.89 9.58 -2.50
C PRO A 75 -42.41 9.25 -2.26
N LYS A 76 -41.58 10.25 -1.99
CA LYS A 76 -40.24 10.11 -1.45
C LYS A 76 -40.25 9.53 -0.02
N GLY A 77 -39.11 9.03 0.48
CA GLY A 77 -38.95 8.48 1.82
C GLY A 77 -39.36 7.00 1.94
N ARG A 78 -39.64 6.34 0.82
CA ARG A 78 -39.93 4.89 0.83
C ARG A 78 -38.65 4.10 0.97
N ARG A 79 -38.62 3.15 1.90
CA ARG A 79 -37.46 2.29 2.11
C ARG A 79 -37.40 1.19 1.04
N VAL A 80 -36.30 1.08 0.34
CA VAL A 80 -36.01 0.00 -0.60
C VAL A 80 -35.51 -1.21 0.21
N ARG A 81 -36.28 -2.30 0.21
CA ARG A 81 -35.96 -3.52 0.92
C ARG A 81 -35.66 -4.62 -0.08
N MET A 82 -34.38 -4.88 -0.32
CA MET A 82 -33.95 -5.90 -1.26
C MET A 82 -34.22 -7.30 -0.72
N VAL A 83 -34.50 -8.23 -1.63
CA VAL A 83 -34.73 -9.65 -1.34
C VAL A 83 -33.63 -10.49 -2.03
N GLU A 84 -33.54 -11.75 -1.67
CA GLU A 84 -32.58 -12.69 -2.22
C GLU A 84 -32.65 -12.80 -3.75
N ASP A 85 -33.87 -12.86 -4.31
CA ASP A 85 -34.12 -12.96 -5.77
C ASP A 85 -33.58 -11.76 -6.57
N ASP A 86 -33.23 -10.65 -5.91
CA ASP A 86 -32.58 -9.52 -6.58
C ASP A 86 -31.19 -9.87 -7.07
N ALA A 87 -30.48 -10.79 -6.40
CA ALA A 87 -29.19 -11.28 -6.86
C ALA A 87 -29.34 -11.98 -8.20
N ASP A 88 -30.29 -12.89 -8.33
CA ASP A 88 -30.57 -13.61 -9.59
C ASP A 88 -31.09 -12.67 -10.68
N LEU A 89 -31.93 -11.71 -10.33
CA LEU A 89 -32.43 -10.70 -11.25
C LEU A 89 -31.29 -9.89 -11.85
N LEU A 90 -30.38 -9.38 -11.00
CA LEU A 90 -29.23 -8.59 -11.44
C LEU A 90 -28.24 -9.42 -12.26
N ALA A 91 -27.95 -10.67 -11.85
CA ALA A 91 -27.07 -11.57 -12.59
C ALA A 91 -27.57 -11.84 -14.02
N ARG A 92 -28.91 -12.01 -14.20
CA ARG A 92 -29.51 -12.22 -15.52
C ARG A 92 -29.60 -10.94 -16.35
N ALA A 93 -29.87 -9.81 -15.70
CA ALA A 93 -30.10 -8.54 -16.39
C ALA A 93 -28.81 -7.81 -16.78
N ILE A 94 -27.70 -8.08 -16.08
CA ILE A 94 -26.43 -7.36 -16.23
C ILE A 94 -25.29 -8.37 -16.49
N PRO A 95 -25.00 -8.70 -17.77
CA PRO A 95 -23.95 -9.67 -18.12
C PRO A 95 -22.53 -9.27 -17.69
N SER A 96 -22.32 -7.99 -17.37
CA SER A 96 -21.04 -7.46 -16.85
C SER A 96 -20.81 -7.76 -15.36
N ILE A 97 -21.72 -8.47 -14.69
CA ILE A 97 -21.53 -8.99 -13.34
C ILE A 97 -20.91 -10.38 -13.44
N ASP A 98 -19.77 -10.57 -12.79
CA ASP A 98 -19.08 -11.84 -12.67
C ASP A 98 -19.66 -12.69 -11.51
N MET A 99 -19.75 -12.07 -10.32
CA MET A 99 -20.28 -12.71 -9.13
C MET A 99 -21.23 -11.77 -8.38
N ILE A 100 -22.26 -12.36 -7.80
CA ILE A 100 -23.17 -11.65 -6.91
C ILE A 100 -23.58 -12.55 -5.75
N SER A 101 -23.52 -12.02 -4.52
CA SER A 101 -23.92 -12.74 -3.31
C SER A 101 -24.90 -11.92 -2.50
N PRO A 102 -26.08 -12.46 -2.16
CA PRO A 102 -26.91 -11.90 -1.11
C PRO A 102 -26.15 -12.01 0.21
N GLN A 103 -26.30 -11.01 1.07
CA GLN A 103 -25.69 -11.00 2.39
C GLN A 103 -26.77 -10.70 3.44
N TYR A 104 -26.96 -11.64 4.34
CA TYR A 104 -27.68 -11.46 5.59
C TYR A 104 -26.71 -11.19 6.71
N ARG A 105 -27.09 -10.38 7.68
CA ARG A 105 -26.24 -10.08 8.84
C ARG A 105 -27.08 -9.97 10.11
N ARG A 106 -26.51 -10.52 11.20
CA ARG A 106 -27.10 -10.44 12.54
C ARG A 106 -26.01 -10.63 13.58
N ASN A 107 -26.13 -9.96 14.71
CA ASN A 107 -25.34 -10.30 15.89
C ASN A 107 -25.91 -11.56 16.52
N VAL A 108 -25.04 -12.54 16.74
CA VAL A 108 -25.36 -13.85 17.33
C VAL A 108 -24.47 -14.12 18.52
N THR A 109 -24.93 -14.97 19.42
CA THR A 109 -24.15 -15.46 20.54
C THR A 109 -23.61 -16.85 20.20
N LEU A 110 -22.28 -16.97 20.15
CA LEU A 110 -21.58 -18.24 19.95
C LEU A 110 -21.20 -18.81 21.31
N SER A 111 -21.54 -20.08 21.58
CA SER A 111 -21.27 -20.71 22.88
C SER A 111 -20.68 -22.12 22.72
N TYR A 112 -19.58 -22.38 23.45
CA TYR A 112 -18.92 -23.69 23.52
C TYR A 112 -18.50 -23.96 24.98
N GLY A 113 -19.08 -24.98 25.61
CA GLY A 113 -18.88 -25.27 27.01
C GLY A 113 -19.25 -24.06 27.90
N LYS A 114 -18.27 -23.50 28.58
CA LYS A 114 -18.41 -22.30 29.44
C LYS A 114 -18.10 -20.97 28.74
N PHE A 115 -17.57 -21.02 27.53
CA PHE A 115 -17.21 -19.84 26.78
C PHE A 115 -18.37 -19.33 25.93
N SER A 116 -18.57 -18.03 25.90
CA SER A 116 -19.61 -17.38 25.12
C SER A 116 -19.11 -16.04 24.60
N VAL A 117 -19.31 -15.78 23.32
CA VAL A 117 -18.91 -14.53 22.65
C VAL A 117 -20.02 -14.09 21.72
N THR A 118 -20.36 -12.80 21.75
CA THR A 118 -21.28 -12.19 20.78
C THR A 118 -20.49 -11.64 19.61
N THR A 119 -20.88 -12.01 18.40
CA THR A 119 -20.22 -11.55 17.16
C THR A 119 -21.22 -11.37 16.02
N GLU A 120 -20.81 -10.65 14.97
CA GLU A 120 -21.61 -10.58 13.74
C GLU A 120 -21.48 -11.91 12.98
N CYS A 121 -22.63 -12.46 12.61
CA CYS A 121 -22.74 -13.64 11.75
C CYS A 121 -23.31 -13.23 10.40
N GLU A 122 -22.69 -13.70 9.33
CA GLU A 122 -23.08 -13.42 7.95
C GLU A 122 -23.61 -14.69 7.28
N GLY A 123 -24.78 -14.56 6.62
CA GLY A 123 -25.31 -15.58 5.73
C GLY A 123 -24.97 -15.25 4.28
N VAL A 124 -24.16 -16.07 3.61
CA VAL A 124 -23.59 -15.75 2.29
C VAL A 124 -23.51 -16.96 1.35
N ASN A 125 -23.19 -16.69 0.08
CA ASN A 125 -22.88 -17.70 -0.93
C ASN A 125 -21.45 -18.24 -0.82
N PRO A 126 -21.13 -19.44 -1.39
CA PRO A 126 -19.77 -19.97 -1.41
C PRO A 126 -18.73 -19.07 -2.05
N PHE A 127 -19.06 -18.36 -3.14
CA PHE A 127 -18.10 -17.42 -3.79
C PHE A 127 -17.76 -16.20 -2.97
N PHE A 128 -18.40 -16.00 -1.86
CA PHE A 128 -18.04 -14.96 -0.90
C PHE A 128 -16.59 -15.13 -0.39
N GLU A 129 -16.10 -16.39 -0.35
CA GLU A 129 -14.70 -16.71 -0.06
C GLU A 129 -13.75 -15.89 -0.93
N GLU A 130 -13.96 -15.93 -2.25
CA GLU A 130 -13.13 -15.21 -3.21
C GLU A 130 -13.37 -13.70 -3.17
N MET A 131 -14.65 -13.27 -3.15
CA MET A 131 -15.03 -11.86 -3.13
C MET A 131 -14.45 -11.11 -1.94
N ARG A 132 -14.36 -11.76 -0.78
CA ARG A 132 -13.86 -11.18 0.48
C ARG A 132 -12.48 -11.70 0.88
N ARG A 133 -11.86 -12.57 0.07
CA ARG A 133 -10.59 -13.23 0.39
C ARG A 133 -10.59 -13.87 1.78
N MET A 134 -11.66 -14.60 2.09
CA MET A 134 -11.81 -15.32 3.36
C MET A 134 -11.35 -16.77 3.24
N PHE A 135 -10.10 -16.96 2.81
CA PHE A 135 -9.54 -18.29 2.56
C PHE A 135 -9.38 -19.10 3.86
N PRO A 136 -9.71 -20.41 3.83
CA PRO A 136 -9.57 -21.28 4.98
C PRO A 136 -8.11 -21.58 5.31
N SER A 137 -7.83 -21.83 6.59
CA SER A 137 -6.57 -22.42 7.04
C SER A 137 -6.47 -23.91 6.60
N ALA A 138 -5.28 -24.50 6.71
CA ALA A 138 -4.95 -25.82 6.13
C ALA A 138 -5.88 -26.97 6.56
N ASN A 139 -6.49 -26.90 7.75
CA ASN A 139 -7.31 -27.98 8.30
C ASN A 139 -8.81 -27.80 8.08
N GLY A 140 -9.23 -26.84 7.25
CA GLY A 140 -10.65 -26.53 7.07
C GLY A 140 -10.99 -26.21 5.62
N ARG A 141 -12.27 -25.95 5.39
CA ARG A 141 -12.81 -25.45 4.14
C ARG A 141 -13.74 -24.27 4.36
N PHE A 142 -13.99 -23.51 3.34
CA PHE A 142 -15.09 -22.56 3.31
C PHE A 142 -16.44 -23.28 3.06
N LEU A 143 -17.53 -22.53 2.93
CA LEU A 143 -18.82 -23.03 2.54
C LEU A 143 -18.78 -23.57 1.11
N ASN A 144 -19.63 -24.54 0.80
CA ASN A 144 -19.78 -25.05 -0.55
C ASN A 144 -21.26 -25.06 -1.00
N GLU A 145 -21.51 -25.36 -2.26
CA GLU A 145 -22.86 -25.36 -2.82
C GLU A 145 -23.79 -26.38 -2.14
N ILE A 146 -23.25 -27.54 -1.71
CA ILE A 146 -24.04 -28.55 -1.00
C ILE A 146 -24.52 -28.02 0.36
N ASP A 147 -23.68 -27.24 1.06
CA ASP A 147 -24.06 -26.62 2.33
C ASP A 147 -25.24 -25.65 2.14
N VAL A 148 -25.29 -24.96 1.02
CA VAL A 148 -26.39 -24.04 0.67
C VAL A 148 -27.63 -24.81 0.26
N LEU A 149 -27.51 -25.80 -0.62
CA LEU A 149 -28.63 -26.58 -1.14
C LEU A 149 -29.32 -27.39 -0.05
N GLU A 150 -28.55 -28.05 0.81
CA GLU A 150 -29.06 -28.86 1.90
C GLU A 150 -29.32 -28.08 3.19
N GLN A 151 -29.11 -26.76 3.18
CA GLN A 151 -29.25 -25.90 4.35
C GLN A 151 -28.50 -26.42 5.58
N ARG A 152 -27.23 -26.90 5.32
CA ARG A 152 -26.42 -27.50 6.38
C ARG A 152 -26.10 -26.47 7.47
N ARG A 153 -26.17 -26.91 8.72
CA ARG A 153 -25.77 -26.10 9.88
C ARG A 153 -24.26 -26.14 10.06
N VAL A 154 -23.56 -25.46 9.16
CA VAL A 154 -22.09 -25.33 9.16
C VAL A 154 -21.69 -23.89 9.40
N LEU A 155 -20.55 -23.70 10.05
CA LEU A 155 -20.02 -22.38 10.43
C LEU A 155 -18.55 -22.27 10.07
N PHE A 156 -18.20 -21.17 9.43
CA PHE A 156 -16.82 -20.78 9.17
C PHE A 156 -16.48 -19.59 10.09
N LEU A 157 -15.33 -19.66 10.78
CA LEU A 157 -15.00 -18.71 11.84
C LEU A 157 -13.79 -17.84 11.48
N GLY A 158 -13.83 -16.58 11.90
CA GLY A 158 -12.65 -15.74 11.98
C GLY A 158 -11.67 -16.24 13.04
N PRO A 159 -10.36 -16.08 12.83
CA PRO A 159 -9.35 -16.68 13.71
C PRO A 159 -9.35 -16.14 15.16
N GLU A 160 -9.72 -14.88 15.36
CA GLU A 160 -9.81 -14.32 16.71
C GLU A 160 -10.99 -14.88 17.49
N ILE A 161 -12.16 -15.01 16.85
CA ILE A 161 -13.34 -15.64 17.45
C ILE A 161 -13.07 -17.11 17.78
N ALA A 162 -12.42 -17.82 16.86
CA ALA A 162 -12.04 -19.21 17.09
C ALA A 162 -11.14 -19.34 18.33
N LYS A 163 -10.16 -18.44 18.48
CA LYS A 163 -9.25 -18.41 19.63
C LYS A 163 -10.00 -18.06 20.93
N ASP A 164 -10.89 -17.09 20.92
CA ASP A 164 -11.66 -16.66 22.10
C ASP A 164 -12.57 -17.77 22.63
N ILE A 165 -13.08 -18.66 21.75
CA ILE A 165 -14.04 -19.71 22.09
C ILE A 165 -13.34 -21.05 22.40
N PHE A 166 -12.36 -21.43 21.59
CA PHE A 166 -11.73 -22.75 21.68
C PHE A 166 -10.34 -22.75 22.32
N ASN A 167 -9.75 -21.55 22.58
CA ASN A 167 -8.37 -21.36 23.06
C ASN A 167 -7.36 -22.06 22.12
N GLU A 168 -6.69 -23.12 22.61
CA GLU A 168 -5.69 -23.90 21.88
C GLU A 168 -6.27 -25.15 21.17
N GLU A 169 -7.58 -25.44 21.34
CA GLU A 169 -8.19 -26.58 20.72
C GLU A 169 -8.52 -26.31 19.25
N ASP A 170 -8.31 -27.33 18.36
CA ASP A 170 -8.75 -27.24 16.96
C ASP A 170 -10.29 -27.23 16.91
N PRO A 171 -10.91 -26.16 16.41
CA PRO A 171 -12.38 -26.05 16.34
C PRO A 171 -12.97 -26.82 15.17
N VAL A 172 -12.22 -27.21 14.15
CA VAL A 172 -12.75 -27.85 12.94
C VAL A 172 -13.36 -29.21 13.28
N GLY A 173 -14.59 -29.41 12.82
CA GLY A 173 -15.39 -30.62 13.12
C GLY A 173 -16.14 -30.57 14.44
N LYS A 174 -15.92 -29.58 15.33
CA LYS A 174 -16.63 -29.48 16.61
C LYS A 174 -17.99 -28.82 16.45
N ALA A 175 -18.91 -29.18 17.35
CA ALA A 175 -20.22 -28.55 17.45
C ALA A 175 -20.12 -27.28 18.31
N LEU A 176 -20.64 -26.17 17.79
CA LEU A 176 -20.73 -24.86 18.42
C LEU A 176 -22.20 -24.41 18.45
N MET A 177 -22.66 -23.87 19.55
CA MET A 177 -24.02 -23.32 19.64
C MET A 177 -24.05 -21.89 19.09
N VAL A 178 -24.92 -21.61 18.15
CA VAL A 178 -25.23 -20.28 17.61
C VAL A 178 -26.63 -19.92 18.00
N ASP A 179 -26.84 -18.97 18.91
CA ASP A 179 -28.13 -18.64 19.49
C ASP A 179 -28.92 -19.90 19.94
N ASN A 180 -28.25 -20.84 20.62
CA ASN A 180 -28.76 -22.13 21.08
C ASN A 180 -29.08 -23.15 19.96
N ILE A 181 -28.70 -22.89 18.73
CA ILE A 181 -28.82 -23.85 17.60
C ILE A 181 -27.44 -24.47 17.37
N PRO A 182 -27.30 -25.82 17.30
CA PRO A 182 -26.00 -26.45 17.05
C PRO A 182 -25.56 -26.29 15.59
N PHE A 183 -24.32 -25.86 15.40
CA PHE A 183 -23.62 -25.78 14.11
C PHE A 183 -22.28 -26.52 14.19
N THR A 184 -21.84 -27.10 13.09
CA THR A 184 -20.51 -27.69 12.97
C THR A 184 -19.54 -26.70 12.38
N VAL A 185 -18.39 -26.48 13.02
CA VAL A 185 -17.32 -25.64 12.49
C VAL A 185 -16.63 -26.40 11.34
N VAL A 186 -16.66 -25.83 10.12
CA VAL A 186 -16.07 -26.44 8.93
C VAL A 186 -14.70 -25.86 8.57
N GLY A 187 -14.35 -24.72 9.12
CA GLY A 187 -13.05 -24.09 8.89
C GLY A 187 -12.85 -22.82 9.65
N ILE A 188 -11.59 -22.36 9.66
CA ILE A 188 -11.16 -21.09 10.23
C ILE A 188 -10.48 -20.29 9.14
N MET A 189 -10.74 -18.99 9.09
CA MET A 189 -10.11 -18.06 8.15
C MET A 189 -8.61 -17.92 8.44
N GLN A 190 -7.79 -17.86 7.39
CA GLN A 190 -6.41 -17.42 7.50
C GLN A 190 -6.35 -15.98 8.03
N LYS A 191 -5.39 -15.69 8.91
CA LYS A 191 -5.15 -14.32 9.35
C LYS A 191 -4.85 -13.42 8.14
N LYS A 192 -5.58 -12.34 7.99
CA LYS A 192 -5.35 -11.34 6.95
C LYS A 192 -5.29 -9.94 7.55
N ILE A 193 -4.51 -9.07 6.93
CA ILE A 193 -4.49 -7.65 7.26
C ILE A 193 -5.63 -6.99 6.50
N GLN A 194 -6.46 -6.25 7.20
CA GLN A 194 -7.62 -5.58 6.65
C GLN A 194 -7.60 -4.12 7.09
N THR A 195 -7.53 -3.18 6.15
CA THR A 195 -7.50 -1.74 6.43
C THR A 195 -8.86 -1.07 6.22
N ALA A 196 -9.70 -1.63 5.34
CA ALA A 196 -11.08 -1.21 5.17
C ALA A 196 -12.02 -2.20 5.88
N MET A 197 -12.93 -1.69 6.69
CA MET A 197 -13.84 -2.52 7.50
C MET A 197 -15.28 -2.16 7.17
N ASN A 198 -16.07 -3.17 6.82
CA ASN A 198 -17.51 -3.04 6.71
C ASN A 198 -18.13 -3.70 7.94
N ASN A 199 -18.55 -2.90 8.92
CA ASN A 199 -19.10 -3.34 10.22
C ASN A 199 -18.16 -4.21 11.06
N GLY A 200 -16.86 -3.93 11.07
CA GLY A 200 -15.88 -4.64 11.88
C GLY A 200 -14.92 -5.54 11.08
N PRO A 201 -13.90 -6.08 11.74
CA PRO A 201 -12.88 -6.89 11.09
C PRO A 201 -13.37 -8.33 10.83
N ASP A 202 -13.02 -8.89 9.68
CA ASP A 202 -13.40 -10.26 9.31
C ASP A 202 -12.82 -11.32 10.26
N VAL A 203 -11.70 -11.02 10.91
CA VAL A 203 -11.05 -11.91 11.91
C VAL A 203 -11.94 -12.17 13.13
N ARG A 204 -12.96 -11.34 13.35
CA ARG A 204 -13.95 -11.47 14.43
C ARG A 204 -15.36 -11.77 13.92
N ARG A 205 -15.52 -12.48 12.82
CA ARG A 205 -16.81 -12.82 12.22
C ARG A 205 -17.05 -14.32 12.19
N ALA A 206 -18.34 -14.67 12.16
CA ALA A 206 -18.82 -15.98 11.82
C ALA A 206 -19.54 -15.93 10.47
N VAL A 207 -19.45 -16.99 9.68
CA VAL A 207 -20.09 -17.07 8.36
C VAL A 207 -20.80 -18.41 8.22
N MET A 208 -22.04 -18.39 7.73
CA MET A 208 -22.85 -19.59 7.46
C MET A 208 -23.51 -19.51 6.08
N PRO A 209 -24.06 -20.60 5.54
CA PRO A 209 -24.81 -20.54 4.28
C PRO A 209 -26.00 -19.60 4.41
N TYR A 210 -26.25 -18.75 3.39
CA TYR A 210 -27.35 -17.81 3.41
C TYR A 210 -28.73 -18.51 3.56
N SER A 211 -28.88 -19.68 2.95
CA SER A 211 -30.09 -20.49 3.06
C SER A 211 -30.35 -20.99 4.48
N THR A 212 -29.28 -21.41 5.18
CA THR A 212 -29.35 -21.81 6.60
C THR A 212 -29.65 -20.60 7.47
N PHE A 213 -29.05 -19.43 7.18
CA PHE A 213 -29.34 -18.19 7.91
C PHE A 213 -30.82 -17.81 7.79
N LYS A 214 -31.35 -17.81 6.57
CA LYS A 214 -32.75 -17.50 6.28
C LYS A 214 -33.69 -18.43 7.02
N THR A 215 -33.45 -19.74 7.00
CA THR A 215 -34.25 -20.74 7.68
C THR A 215 -34.18 -20.60 9.20
N SER A 216 -32.98 -20.28 9.75
CA SER A 216 -32.80 -20.17 11.20
C SER A 216 -33.45 -18.92 11.80
N TYR A 217 -33.47 -17.80 11.04
CA TYR A 217 -33.89 -16.48 11.56
C TYR A 217 -35.12 -15.90 10.88
N GLY A 218 -35.66 -16.55 9.86
CA GLY A 218 -36.88 -16.09 9.16
C GLY A 218 -36.70 -14.78 8.39
N ASN A 219 -35.45 -14.42 8.00
CA ASN A 219 -35.16 -13.20 7.28
C ASN A 219 -35.70 -13.25 5.85
N ILE A 220 -36.56 -12.30 5.48
CA ILE A 220 -37.08 -12.13 4.11
C ILE A 220 -36.17 -11.19 3.30
N TYR A 221 -35.71 -10.11 3.95
CA TYR A 221 -34.92 -9.07 3.33
C TYR A 221 -33.42 -9.29 3.55
N VAL A 222 -32.62 -9.11 2.49
CA VAL A 222 -31.17 -9.11 2.61
C VAL A 222 -30.67 -7.77 3.14
N ASN A 223 -29.55 -7.79 3.86
CA ASN A 223 -28.91 -6.57 4.34
C ASN A 223 -28.20 -5.82 3.21
N SER A 224 -27.58 -6.57 2.30
CA SER A 224 -26.89 -6.04 1.14
C SER A 224 -26.71 -7.11 0.06
N LEU A 225 -26.34 -6.65 -1.14
CA LEU A 225 -25.87 -7.49 -2.24
C LEU A 225 -24.40 -7.16 -2.48
N LEU A 226 -23.54 -8.16 -2.46
CA LEU A 226 -22.16 -8.00 -2.92
C LEU A 226 -22.10 -8.29 -4.40
N VAL A 227 -21.58 -7.35 -5.17
CA VAL A 227 -21.49 -7.44 -6.63
C VAL A 227 -20.05 -7.28 -7.05
N ARG A 228 -19.53 -8.21 -7.86
CA ARG A 228 -18.24 -8.10 -8.52
C ARG A 228 -18.44 -7.93 -10.01
N PRO A 229 -18.05 -6.80 -10.62
CA PRO A 229 -18.05 -6.65 -12.07
C PRO A 229 -16.98 -7.53 -12.70
N SER A 230 -17.23 -8.05 -13.91
CA SER A 230 -16.24 -8.84 -14.68
C SER A 230 -14.99 -8.02 -15.01
N ASP A 231 -15.18 -6.72 -15.27
CA ASP A 231 -14.11 -5.75 -15.52
C ASP A 231 -14.28 -4.55 -14.58
N PRO A 232 -13.26 -4.25 -13.73
CA PRO A 232 -13.29 -3.07 -12.86
C PRO A 232 -13.46 -1.73 -13.57
N SER A 233 -13.09 -1.65 -14.86
CA SER A 233 -13.27 -0.42 -15.66
C SER A 233 -14.74 -0.13 -15.97
N GLN A 234 -15.61 -1.14 -15.92
CA GLN A 234 -17.05 -1.02 -16.19
C GLN A 234 -17.87 -0.77 -14.92
N GLN A 235 -17.25 -0.50 -13.78
CA GLN A 235 -17.95 -0.32 -12.50
C GLN A 235 -19.09 0.70 -12.58
N ASP A 236 -18.85 1.86 -13.21
CA ASP A 236 -19.85 2.94 -13.27
C ASP A 236 -21.05 2.55 -14.14
N ARG A 237 -20.81 1.79 -15.21
CA ARG A 237 -21.86 1.21 -16.02
C ARG A 237 -22.68 0.18 -15.24
N VAL A 238 -22.01 -0.72 -14.52
CA VAL A 238 -22.70 -1.72 -13.67
C VAL A 238 -23.53 -1.04 -12.60
N LYS A 239 -23.00 0.02 -11.94
CA LYS A 239 -23.78 0.82 -10.98
C LYS A 239 -25.07 1.38 -11.62
N SER A 240 -24.94 2.06 -12.78
CA SER A 240 -26.08 2.65 -13.48
C SER A 240 -27.11 1.59 -13.86
N GLU A 241 -26.68 0.41 -14.30
CA GLU A 241 -27.57 -0.69 -14.64
C GLU A 241 -28.24 -1.29 -13.40
N ILE A 242 -27.57 -1.39 -12.25
CA ILE A 242 -28.15 -1.79 -10.96
C ILE A 242 -29.28 -0.82 -10.58
N PHE A 243 -29.03 0.50 -10.63
CA PHE A 243 -30.07 1.50 -10.36
C PHE A 243 -31.24 1.38 -11.32
N ARG A 244 -31.00 1.13 -12.61
CA ARG A 244 -32.05 0.96 -13.60
C ARG A 244 -32.91 -0.29 -13.34
N VAL A 245 -32.28 -1.44 -13.09
CA VAL A 245 -32.97 -2.72 -12.88
C VAL A 245 -33.78 -2.71 -11.58
N LEU A 246 -33.14 -2.31 -10.47
CA LEU A 246 -33.81 -2.23 -9.17
C LEU A 246 -34.81 -1.06 -9.12
N GLY A 247 -34.53 0.04 -9.81
CA GLY A 247 -35.45 1.15 -9.98
C GLY A 247 -36.76 0.73 -10.64
N SER A 248 -36.69 -0.08 -11.69
CA SER A 248 -37.88 -0.67 -12.33
C SER A 248 -38.66 -1.59 -11.38
N LYS A 249 -37.96 -2.48 -10.63
CA LYS A 249 -38.60 -3.42 -9.71
C LYS A 249 -39.25 -2.71 -8.50
N TYR A 250 -38.53 -1.77 -7.89
CA TYR A 250 -38.96 -1.10 -6.64
C TYR A 250 -39.63 0.25 -6.90
N ARG A 251 -39.83 0.62 -8.16
CA ARG A 251 -40.51 1.84 -8.63
C ARG A 251 -39.90 3.09 -8.02
N PHE A 252 -38.56 3.28 -8.22
CA PHE A 252 -37.85 4.52 -7.90
C PHE A 252 -37.09 5.05 -9.15
N ASP A 253 -36.84 6.36 -9.17
CA ASP A 253 -36.11 6.99 -10.26
C ASP A 253 -34.65 6.46 -10.30
N PRO A 254 -34.16 5.92 -11.45
CA PRO A 254 -32.78 5.44 -11.55
C PRO A 254 -31.71 6.50 -11.28
N THR A 255 -32.06 7.78 -11.27
CA THR A 255 -31.17 8.89 -10.91
C THR A 255 -31.17 9.22 -9.42
N ASP A 256 -32.02 8.56 -8.63
CA ASP A 256 -32.14 8.77 -7.21
C ASP A 256 -31.04 8.03 -6.44
N GLU A 257 -29.89 8.68 -6.25
CA GLU A 257 -28.74 8.12 -5.53
C GLU A 257 -29.05 7.74 -4.05
N ARG A 258 -30.15 8.23 -3.49
CA ARG A 258 -30.54 7.91 -2.11
C ARG A 258 -31.31 6.61 -2.01
N ALA A 259 -31.91 6.13 -3.11
CA ALA A 259 -32.68 4.90 -3.13
C ALA A 259 -31.81 3.64 -2.85
N LEU A 260 -30.56 3.67 -3.28
CA LEU A 260 -29.56 2.64 -2.99
C LEU A 260 -28.27 3.30 -2.49
N GLY A 261 -27.69 2.74 -1.44
CA GLY A 261 -26.33 3.06 -1.03
C GLY A 261 -25.36 2.07 -1.68
N ILE A 262 -24.28 2.55 -2.28
CA ILE A 262 -23.23 1.69 -2.83
C ILE A 262 -21.91 2.01 -2.18
N TRP A 263 -21.33 1.04 -1.49
CA TRP A 263 -19.95 1.11 -1.05
C TRP A 263 -19.05 0.43 -2.08
N ASP A 264 -18.28 1.24 -2.79
CA ASP A 264 -17.46 0.80 -3.91
C ASP A 264 -15.99 0.66 -3.49
N PHE A 265 -15.54 -0.60 -3.38
CA PHE A 265 -14.13 -0.90 -3.07
C PHE A 265 -13.20 -0.61 -4.25
N ILE A 266 -13.70 -0.62 -5.49
CA ILE A 266 -12.90 -0.31 -6.69
C ILE A 266 -12.56 1.19 -6.71
N GLU A 267 -13.54 2.04 -6.39
CA GLU A 267 -13.32 3.48 -6.29
C GLU A 267 -12.40 3.82 -5.10
N ALA A 268 -12.64 3.19 -3.95
CA ALA A 268 -11.80 3.34 -2.79
C ALA A 268 -10.35 2.88 -3.05
N GLU A 269 -10.12 1.81 -3.83
CA GLU A 269 -8.79 1.39 -4.29
C GLU A 269 -8.13 2.48 -5.15
N LYS A 270 -8.86 3.06 -6.12
CA LYS A 270 -8.36 4.15 -6.96
C LYS A 270 -7.96 5.37 -6.12
N ILE A 271 -8.77 5.74 -5.14
CA ILE A 271 -8.48 6.85 -4.22
C ILE A 271 -7.23 6.53 -3.37
N SER A 272 -7.16 5.35 -2.78
CA SER A 272 -5.99 4.91 -1.99
C SER A 272 -4.71 4.93 -2.81
N ARG A 273 -4.77 4.52 -4.08
CA ARG A 273 -3.63 4.55 -5.00
C ARG A 273 -3.18 5.99 -5.29
N LYS A 274 -4.12 6.93 -5.48
CA LYS A 274 -3.83 8.35 -5.66
C LYS A 274 -3.21 8.96 -4.39
N VAL A 275 -3.74 8.64 -3.23
CA VAL A 275 -3.20 9.07 -1.93
C VAL A 275 -1.78 8.53 -1.73
N GLY A 276 -1.55 7.23 -2.01
CA GLY A 276 -0.23 6.61 -1.94
C GLY A 276 0.79 7.29 -2.86
N LEU A 277 0.38 7.63 -4.10
CA LEU A 277 1.21 8.40 -5.03
C LEU A 277 1.54 9.80 -4.48
N GLY A 278 0.55 10.50 -3.92
CA GLY A 278 0.75 11.82 -3.31
C GLY A 278 1.75 11.77 -2.15
N VAL A 279 1.62 10.77 -1.26
CA VAL A 279 2.57 10.52 -0.16
C VAL A 279 3.97 10.24 -0.71
N SER A 280 4.09 9.39 -1.74
CA SER A 280 5.38 9.07 -2.35
C SER A 280 6.06 10.30 -2.96
N ILE A 281 5.30 11.16 -3.67
CA ILE A 281 5.81 12.42 -4.22
C ILE A 281 6.27 13.36 -3.10
N PHE A 282 5.50 13.47 -2.03
CA PHE A 282 5.86 14.29 -0.88
C PHE A 282 7.16 13.81 -0.21
N LEU A 283 7.25 12.52 0.08
CA LEU A 283 8.46 11.91 0.67
C LEU A 283 9.68 12.05 -0.23
N PHE A 284 9.51 11.86 -1.54
CA PHE A 284 10.55 12.10 -2.54
C PHE A 284 11.01 13.56 -2.52
N SER A 285 10.07 14.51 -2.47
CA SER A 285 10.41 15.95 -2.44
C SER A 285 11.23 16.32 -1.21
N VAL A 286 10.86 15.79 -0.03
CA VAL A 286 11.62 16.00 1.21
C VAL A 286 13.02 15.39 1.10
N GLY A 287 13.11 14.16 0.60
CA GLY A 287 14.38 13.48 0.38
C GLY A 287 15.26 14.21 -0.64
N PHE A 288 14.69 14.65 -1.75
CA PHE A 288 15.38 15.43 -2.78
C PHE A 288 15.96 16.74 -2.23
N LEU A 289 15.17 17.49 -1.45
CA LEU A 289 15.66 18.71 -0.78
C LEU A 289 16.82 18.41 0.17
N THR A 290 16.74 17.31 0.92
CA THR A 290 17.84 16.88 1.80
C THR A 290 19.12 16.60 1.03
N LEU A 291 19.02 15.90 -0.12
CA LEU A 291 20.15 15.66 -1.01
C LEU A 291 20.67 16.96 -1.67
N LEU A 292 19.79 17.90 -2.00
CA LEU A 292 20.22 19.22 -2.50
C LEU A 292 21.09 19.95 -1.48
N ILE A 293 20.70 19.93 -0.20
CA ILE A 293 21.49 20.55 0.88
C ILE A 293 22.85 19.87 0.97
N ALA A 294 22.91 18.54 0.91
CA ALA A 294 24.18 17.79 0.86
C ALA A 294 25.01 18.19 -0.37
N GLY A 295 24.37 18.35 -1.54
CA GLY A 295 25.03 18.82 -2.77
C GLY A 295 25.65 20.22 -2.67
N VAL A 296 24.97 21.16 -2.01
CA VAL A 296 25.53 22.50 -1.70
C VAL A 296 26.77 22.35 -0.82
N GLY A 297 26.77 21.43 0.15
CA GLY A 297 27.94 21.09 0.94
C GLY A 297 29.12 20.62 0.08
N VAL A 298 28.86 19.72 -0.88
CA VAL A 298 29.87 19.26 -1.87
C VAL A 298 30.40 20.42 -2.68
N ALA A 299 29.52 21.26 -3.23
CA ALA A 299 29.92 22.42 -4.03
C ALA A 299 30.83 23.37 -3.24
N ASN A 300 30.46 23.68 -1.99
CA ASN A 300 31.27 24.55 -1.12
C ASN A 300 32.70 23.98 -0.90
N VAL A 301 32.80 22.66 -0.62
CA VAL A 301 34.10 22.01 -0.46
C VAL A 301 34.89 22.08 -1.76
N MET A 302 34.27 21.79 -2.90
CA MET A 302 34.92 21.85 -4.21
C MET A 302 35.40 23.26 -4.57
N TYR A 303 34.64 24.33 -4.20
CA TYR A 303 35.11 25.71 -4.40
C TYR A 303 36.40 26.03 -3.61
N VAL A 304 36.48 25.53 -2.38
CA VAL A 304 37.70 25.70 -1.56
C VAL A 304 38.86 24.94 -2.14
N VAL A 305 38.64 23.66 -2.54
CA VAL A 305 39.68 22.83 -3.18
C VAL A 305 40.21 23.51 -4.45
N VAL A 306 39.34 24.01 -5.32
CA VAL A 306 39.74 24.75 -6.52
C VAL A 306 40.60 25.98 -6.17
N LYS A 307 40.20 26.73 -5.13
CA LYS A 307 40.96 27.92 -4.69
C LYS A 307 42.34 27.54 -4.14
N GLU A 308 42.44 26.50 -3.34
CA GLU A 308 43.71 26.00 -2.77
C GLU A 308 44.65 25.48 -3.88
N ARG A 309 44.10 24.89 -4.96
CA ARG A 309 44.84 24.33 -6.09
C ARG A 309 44.98 25.28 -7.28
N THR A 310 44.68 26.56 -7.15
CA THR A 310 44.71 27.53 -8.26
C THR A 310 46.08 27.58 -8.90
N HIS A 311 47.18 27.53 -8.13
CA HIS A 311 48.55 27.53 -8.61
C HIS A 311 48.88 26.26 -9.44
N GLU A 312 48.51 25.07 -8.94
CA GLU A 312 48.70 23.81 -9.67
C GLU A 312 47.93 23.77 -10.99
N ILE A 313 46.69 24.29 -10.98
CA ILE A 313 45.85 24.42 -12.17
C ILE A 313 46.50 25.34 -13.18
N GLY A 314 47.07 26.48 -12.72
CA GLY A 314 47.84 27.41 -13.56
C GLY A 314 49.05 26.77 -14.22
N ILE A 315 49.82 26.00 -13.46
CA ILE A 315 51.00 25.25 -14.02
C ILE A 315 50.51 24.24 -15.06
N LYS A 316 49.50 23.43 -14.77
CA LYS A 316 48.97 22.45 -15.73
C LYS A 316 48.50 23.11 -17.03
N MET A 317 47.83 24.25 -16.95
CA MET A 317 47.39 25.00 -18.14
C MET A 317 48.54 25.67 -18.88
N ALA A 318 49.57 26.19 -18.17
CA ALA A 318 50.75 26.76 -18.79
C ALA A 318 51.57 25.72 -19.58
N VAL A 319 51.59 24.46 -19.13
CA VAL A 319 52.23 23.32 -19.81
C VAL A 319 51.33 22.73 -20.93
N GLY A 320 50.14 23.30 -21.18
CA GLY A 320 49.30 22.96 -22.32
C GLY A 320 48.07 22.06 -22.00
N ALA A 321 47.69 21.91 -20.74
CA ALA A 321 46.47 21.19 -20.41
C ALA A 321 45.22 21.92 -20.94
N ARG A 322 44.34 21.18 -21.63
CA ARG A 322 43.09 21.74 -22.15
C ARG A 322 42.10 22.03 -21.00
N ARG A 323 41.32 23.12 -21.13
CA ARG A 323 40.29 23.49 -20.14
C ARG A 323 39.29 22.35 -19.88
N SER A 324 38.95 21.55 -20.89
CA SER A 324 38.08 20.38 -20.76
C SER A 324 38.67 19.29 -19.85
N TYR A 325 40.02 19.16 -19.85
CA TYR A 325 40.68 18.20 -18.96
C TYR A 325 40.53 18.62 -17.48
N ILE A 326 40.77 19.90 -17.17
CA ILE A 326 40.58 20.43 -15.83
C ILE A 326 39.10 20.30 -15.38
N LEU A 327 38.18 20.64 -16.28
CA LEU A 327 36.74 20.50 -16.01
C LEU A 327 36.37 19.04 -15.67
N SER A 328 36.82 18.09 -16.49
CA SER A 328 36.53 16.66 -16.29
C SER A 328 37.14 16.10 -15.02
N GLN A 329 38.34 16.59 -14.62
CA GLN A 329 39.02 16.18 -13.40
C GLN A 329 38.16 16.51 -12.18
N PHE A 330 37.70 17.76 -12.00
CA PHE A 330 36.90 18.18 -10.85
C PHE A 330 35.50 17.60 -10.86
N ILE A 331 34.86 17.40 -12.01
CA ILE A 331 33.57 16.69 -12.12
C ILE A 331 33.76 15.25 -11.67
N PHE A 332 34.83 14.58 -12.09
CA PHE A 332 35.11 13.20 -11.67
C PHE A 332 35.29 13.11 -10.14
N GLU A 333 36.06 14.05 -9.55
CA GLU A 333 36.25 14.11 -8.10
C GLU A 333 34.90 14.27 -7.33
N ALA A 334 34.01 15.16 -7.79
CA ALA A 334 32.72 15.37 -7.20
C ALA A 334 31.81 14.15 -7.34
N LEU A 335 31.78 13.52 -8.52
CA LEU A 335 31.01 12.29 -8.75
C LEU A 335 31.55 11.13 -7.92
N PHE A 336 32.83 11.03 -7.73
CA PHE A 336 33.47 9.99 -6.94
C PHE A 336 33.13 10.13 -5.43
N LEU A 337 33.13 11.37 -4.91
CA LEU A 337 32.64 11.66 -3.56
C LEU A 337 31.17 11.28 -3.40
N ALA A 338 30.34 11.63 -4.39
CA ALA A 338 28.92 11.27 -4.40
C ALA A 338 28.72 9.75 -4.43
N PHE A 339 29.54 9.04 -5.22
CA PHE A 339 29.50 7.58 -5.30
C PHE A 339 29.87 6.90 -3.98
N ILE A 340 30.97 7.35 -3.33
CA ILE A 340 31.40 6.79 -2.03
C ILE A 340 30.34 7.05 -0.95
N GLY A 341 29.91 8.32 -0.80
CA GLY A 341 28.91 8.69 0.20
C GLY A 341 27.56 8.03 -0.07
N GLY A 342 27.14 7.96 -1.34
CA GLY A 342 25.93 7.29 -1.77
C GLY A 342 25.93 5.78 -1.51
N SER A 343 27.03 5.11 -1.86
CA SER A 343 27.20 3.67 -1.59
C SER A 343 27.17 3.37 -0.09
N ALA A 344 27.86 4.17 0.71
CA ALA A 344 27.83 4.06 2.16
C ALA A 344 26.39 4.26 2.71
N GLY A 345 25.68 5.27 2.20
CA GLY A 345 24.28 5.53 2.56
C GLY A 345 23.34 4.40 2.17
N MET A 346 23.49 3.83 0.99
CA MET A 346 22.68 2.67 0.54
C MET A 346 22.96 1.43 1.39
N LEU A 347 24.22 1.13 1.69
CA LEU A 347 24.59 -0.01 2.54
C LEU A 347 24.04 0.16 3.95
N PHE A 348 24.14 1.34 4.54
CA PHE A 348 23.58 1.64 5.84
C PHE A 348 22.05 1.49 5.84
N SER A 349 21.37 2.05 4.83
CA SER A 349 19.91 1.92 4.68
C SER A 349 19.47 0.48 4.52
N TYR A 350 20.20 -0.33 3.75
CA TYR A 350 19.97 -1.77 3.63
C TYR A 350 20.07 -2.48 4.98
N GLY A 351 21.08 -2.14 5.78
CA GLY A 351 21.24 -2.67 7.14
C GLY A 351 20.05 -2.32 8.05
N VAL A 352 19.61 -1.06 8.05
CA VAL A 352 18.45 -0.60 8.82
C VAL A 352 17.17 -1.31 8.37
N ILE A 353 16.91 -1.36 7.07
CA ILE A 353 15.74 -2.04 6.51
C ILE A 353 15.74 -3.53 6.87
N SER A 354 16.89 -4.19 6.77
CA SER A 354 17.04 -5.60 7.13
C SER A 354 16.78 -5.84 8.62
N ALA A 355 17.28 -4.97 9.48
CA ALA A 355 17.04 -5.05 10.93
C ALA A 355 15.55 -4.87 11.25
N VAL A 356 14.89 -3.89 10.63
CA VAL A 356 13.43 -3.67 10.80
C VAL A 356 12.62 -4.88 10.33
N ARG A 357 13.04 -5.54 9.24
CA ARG A 357 12.36 -6.75 8.74
C ARG A 357 12.50 -7.97 9.65
N MET A 358 13.55 -8.04 10.47
CA MET A 358 13.77 -9.12 11.43
C MET A 358 12.87 -9.02 12.67
N ILE A 359 12.27 -7.85 12.92
CA ILE A 359 11.34 -7.68 14.04
C ILE A 359 10.09 -8.54 13.78
N PRO A 360 9.78 -9.54 14.64
CA PRO A 360 8.58 -10.35 14.47
C PRO A 360 7.33 -9.47 14.62
N MET A 361 6.38 -9.61 13.69
CA MET A 361 5.06 -9.01 13.88
C MET A 361 4.35 -9.87 14.93
N SER A 362 4.23 -9.37 16.16
CA SER A 362 3.50 -10.06 17.21
C SER A 362 2.00 -10.08 16.90
N ASP A 363 1.28 -11.05 17.47
CA ASP A 363 -0.15 -11.29 17.22
C ASP A 363 -1.09 -10.18 17.74
N GLY A 364 -0.56 -9.10 18.29
CA GLY A 364 -1.35 -7.92 18.72
C GLY A 364 -1.47 -6.86 17.62
N ILE A 365 -2.39 -5.91 17.81
CA ILE A 365 -2.55 -4.71 16.94
C ILE A 365 -1.32 -3.84 17.12
N ASN A 366 -0.27 -4.11 16.37
CA ASN A 366 0.95 -3.31 16.39
C ASN A 366 0.90 -2.27 15.26
N ALA A 367 1.34 -1.04 15.56
CA ALA A 367 1.48 0.03 14.56
C ALA A 367 2.25 -0.44 13.31
N MET A 368 3.17 -1.40 13.45
CA MET A 368 3.94 -2.01 12.38
C MET A 368 3.10 -2.82 11.39
N GLN A 369 1.94 -3.36 11.81
CA GLN A 369 1.02 -4.05 10.90
C GLN A 369 0.32 -3.07 9.96
N PHE A 370 0.10 -1.82 10.41
CA PHE A 370 -0.50 -0.77 9.59
C PHE A 370 0.53 0.00 8.76
N LEU A 371 1.72 0.25 9.30
CA LEU A 371 2.78 0.98 8.60
C LEU A 371 3.45 0.16 7.48
N GLY A 372 3.31 -1.15 7.50
CA GLY A 372 3.97 -2.04 6.56
C GLY A 372 5.47 -2.17 6.81
N ARG A 373 6.10 -3.15 6.16
CA ARG A 373 7.55 -3.32 6.18
C ARG A 373 8.19 -2.46 5.10
N PRO A 374 9.29 -1.76 5.39
CA PRO A 374 9.98 -0.99 4.38
C PRO A 374 10.43 -1.89 3.22
N VAL A 375 10.19 -1.43 1.98
CA VAL A 375 10.53 -2.16 0.76
C VAL A 375 11.65 -1.42 0.04
N LEU A 376 12.81 -2.07 -0.11
CA LEU A 376 13.88 -1.55 -0.93
C LEU A 376 13.68 -2.06 -2.36
N SER A 377 13.02 -1.27 -3.18
CA SER A 377 12.77 -1.61 -4.59
C SER A 377 13.95 -1.21 -5.49
N ALA A 378 14.07 -1.88 -6.64
CA ALA A 378 15.05 -1.49 -7.66
C ALA A 378 14.76 -0.06 -8.18
N ALA A 379 13.48 0.34 -8.22
CA ALA A 379 13.07 1.68 -8.63
C ALA A 379 13.60 2.75 -7.65
N THR A 380 13.44 2.54 -6.34
CA THR A 380 13.98 3.43 -5.29
C THR A 380 15.51 3.55 -5.40
N MET A 381 16.21 2.43 -5.60
CA MET A 381 17.66 2.44 -5.76
C MET A 381 18.11 3.21 -7.01
N MET A 382 17.50 2.94 -8.16
CA MET A 382 17.82 3.64 -9.42
C MET A 382 17.51 5.14 -9.33
N MET A 383 16.37 5.49 -8.77
CA MET A 383 15.95 6.88 -8.60
C MET A 383 16.90 7.65 -7.68
N THR A 384 17.25 7.08 -6.53
CA THR A 384 18.20 7.69 -5.58
C THR A 384 19.58 7.83 -6.22
N THR A 385 20.08 6.81 -6.92
CA THR A 385 21.35 6.86 -7.64
C THR A 385 21.34 7.93 -8.73
N GLY A 386 20.25 8.02 -9.51
CA GLY A 386 20.12 9.04 -10.57
C GLY A 386 20.11 10.46 -10.01
N VAL A 387 19.35 10.70 -8.94
CA VAL A 387 19.31 12.00 -8.25
C VAL A 387 20.70 12.36 -7.68
N LEU A 388 21.35 11.40 -7.03
CA LEU A 388 22.67 11.61 -6.45
C LEU A 388 23.74 11.92 -7.53
N ALA A 389 23.71 11.22 -8.66
CA ALA A 389 24.58 11.49 -9.79
C ALA A 389 24.33 12.89 -10.38
N ALA A 390 23.07 13.29 -10.55
CA ALA A 390 22.69 14.61 -11.02
C ALA A 390 23.18 15.72 -10.08
N ILE A 391 22.95 15.55 -8.77
CA ILE A 391 23.41 16.51 -7.75
C ILE A 391 24.92 16.55 -7.69
N GLY A 392 25.62 15.42 -7.71
CA GLY A 392 27.08 15.35 -7.75
C GLY A 392 27.67 16.06 -8.97
N LEU A 393 27.05 15.85 -10.14
CA LEU A 393 27.44 16.52 -11.38
C LEU A 393 27.24 18.04 -11.28
N LEU A 394 26.09 18.51 -10.80
CA LEU A 394 25.82 19.94 -10.62
C LEU A 394 26.75 20.58 -9.57
N ALA A 395 26.96 19.90 -8.45
CA ALA A 395 27.85 20.36 -7.38
C ALA A 395 29.30 20.45 -7.82
N GLY A 396 29.75 19.55 -8.71
CA GLY A 396 31.11 19.60 -9.29
C GLY A 396 31.26 20.56 -10.46
N PHE A 397 30.19 20.74 -11.26
CA PHE A 397 30.30 21.51 -12.52
C PHE A 397 30.60 22.99 -12.30
N PHE A 398 29.94 23.67 -11.37
CA PHE A 398 30.16 25.11 -11.14
C PHE A 398 31.59 25.40 -10.62
N PRO A 399 32.12 24.70 -9.60
CA PRO A 399 33.53 24.88 -9.18
C PRO A 399 34.51 24.50 -10.28
N ALA A 400 34.27 23.40 -11.01
CA ALA A 400 35.14 22.95 -12.10
C ALA A 400 35.21 23.98 -13.25
N ARG A 401 34.07 24.62 -13.58
CA ARG A 401 34.06 25.71 -14.58
C ARG A 401 34.90 26.90 -14.12
N LYS A 402 34.82 27.23 -12.82
CA LYS A 402 35.65 28.29 -12.26
C LYS A 402 37.15 27.93 -12.32
N ALA A 403 37.54 26.68 -12.00
CA ALA A 403 38.90 26.19 -12.14
C ALA A 403 39.42 26.28 -13.59
N ALA A 404 38.62 25.87 -14.57
CA ALA A 404 38.96 25.93 -15.97
C ALA A 404 39.02 27.36 -16.57
N SER A 405 38.52 28.36 -15.87
CA SER A 405 38.55 29.78 -16.28
C SER A 405 39.71 30.58 -15.67
N VAL A 406 40.56 29.95 -14.87
CA VAL A 406 41.73 30.59 -14.25
C VAL A 406 42.74 31.02 -15.35
N ASP A 407 43.26 32.24 -15.24
CA ASP A 407 44.31 32.71 -16.13
C ASP A 407 45.66 32.14 -15.66
N PRO A 408 46.40 31.41 -16.52
CA PRO A 408 47.70 30.85 -16.16
C PRO A 408 48.72 31.89 -15.72
N VAL A 409 48.68 33.09 -16.33
CA VAL A 409 49.64 34.17 -16.03
C VAL A 409 49.38 34.76 -14.65
N GLU A 410 48.11 34.96 -14.32
CA GLU A 410 47.69 35.52 -13.02
C GLU A 410 47.91 34.51 -11.88
N SER A 411 47.71 33.20 -12.16
CA SER A 411 47.89 32.12 -11.18
C SER A 411 49.35 31.91 -10.78
N LEU A 412 50.31 32.21 -11.66
CA LEU A 412 51.74 32.09 -11.38
C LEU A 412 52.33 33.32 -10.68
N ARG A 413 51.55 34.42 -10.62
CA ARG A 413 51.95 35.70 -10.01
C ARG A 413 51.54 35.81 -8.52
N TYR A 414 50.60 34.99 -8.07
CA TYR A 414 50.20 34.90 -6.66
C TYR A 414 51.14 33.94 -5.92
N GLU A 415 52.11 34.50 -5.15
CA GLU A 415 52.74 33.88 -4.01
C GLU A 415 51.92 34.04 -2.76
#